data_131cb5d761414a3163a127b2a835c686
#
_entry.id   131cb5d761414a3163a127b2a835c686
#
_cell.length_a   1.000
_cell.length_b   1.000
_cell.length_c   1.000
_cell.angle_alpha   90.00
_cell.angle_beta   90.00
_cell.angle_gamma   90.00
#
_symmetry.space_group_name_H-M   'P 1'
#
loop_
_entity.id
_entity.type
_entity.pdbx_description
1 polymer ?
#
loop_
_entity_poly.entity_id
_entity_poly.type
_entity_poly.pdbx_seq_one_letter_code
_entity_poly.pdbx_strand_id
1 'polypeptide(L)'
;MPTLLQINVTANWGSTGKIAEAIGQSAMKRGWNSYIAYGRKMTTSKSNLVKVGSKMDNYIHFAYNYLLDMEGRSSDRATKALVRRITEIKPDVVQLHNIHDHFLNYAILFEYLNQTEIQVVWTFHDCWAFTGHCYHFVQQNCMKWQTECGKCVQRNRFVDRSRENFLLKKSLFSKCKNLTIVPCSDWMSSLVKKSFLKDKRIEVIKNGVDLSVFKQTTSNTQSSPLNRPFRIIAVSNVWMAYKGLNSTCKCNRILINNLF
;
A
#
# COMPACT_ATOMS: atom_id res chain seq x y z
N MET A 1 26.51 -2.03 8.82
CA MET A 1 25.74 -1.55 7.65
C MET A 1 24.29 -1.40 8.09
N PRO A 2 23.67 -0.27 7.87
CA PRO A 2 22.28 -0.09 8.25
C PRO A 2 21.38 -1.04 7.44
N THR A 3 20.24 -1.40 8.00
CA THR A 3 19.36 -2.43 7.46
C THR A 3 17.95 -1.90 7.31
N LEU A 4 17.40 -1.99 6.10
CA LEU A 4 16.03 -1.69 5.76
C LEU A 4 15.23 -2.99 5.62
N LEU A 5 14.15 -3.12 6.36
CA LEU A 5 13.16 -4.17 6.13
C LEU A 5 11.87 -3.55 5.63
N GLN A 6 11.45 -3.90 4.43
CA GLN A 6 10.17 -3.49 3.87
C GLN A 6 9.12 -4.60 4.06
N ILE A 7 7.88 -4.24 4.36
CA ILE A 7 6.76 -5.18 4.48
C ILE A 7 5.69 -4.77 3.47
N ASN A 8 5.41 -5.64 2.51
CA ASN A 8 4.41 -5.42 1.47
C ASN A 8 3.70 -6.73 1.10
N VAL A 9 2.50 -6.64 0.58
CA VAL A 9 1.75 -7.82 0.12
C VAL A 9 2.48 -8.60 -0.98
N THR A 10 3.27 -7.93 -1.82
CA THR A 10 4.04 -8.52 -2.93
C THR A 10 5.49 -8.04 -2.93
N ALA A 11 6.39 -8.81 -3.54
CA ALA A 11 7.79 -8.41 -3.77
C ALA A 11 8.08 -8.35 -5.27
N ASN A 12 8.53 -7.19 -5.75
CA ASN A 12 8.79 -6.89 -7.17
C ASN A 12 7.65 -7.32 -8.12
N TRP A 13 6.42 -7.30 -7.62
CA TRP A 13 5.22 -7.63 -8.38
C TRP A 13 4.15 -6.55 -8.19
N GLY A 14 3.46 -6.19 -9.29
CA GLY A 14 2.47 -5.10 -9.26
C GLY A 14 3.11 -3.74 -8.95
N SER A 15 2.30 -2.71 -8.72
CA SER A 15 2.79 -1.33 -8.50
C SER A 15 3.59 -1.19 -7.21
N THR A 16 2.98 -1.56 -6.07
CA THR A 16 3.60 -1.37 -4.75
C THR A 16 4.82 -2.27 -4.54
N GLY A 17 4.80 -3.50 -5.07
CA GLY A 17 5.96 -4.40 -5.02
C GLY A 17 7.14 -3.90 -5.83
N LYS A 18 6.91 -3.27 -7.00
CA LYS A 18 7.97 -2.63 -7.79
C LYS A 18 8.52 -1.39 -7.09
N ILE A 19 7.68 -0.62 -6.41
CA ILE A 19 8.14 0.52 -5.60
C ILE A 19 9.04 0.04 -4.46
N ALA A 20 8.62 -0.98 -3.72
CA ALA A 20 9.44 -1.56 -2.64
C ALA A 20 10.79 -2.07 -3.18
N GLU A 21 10.80 -2.75 -4.32
CA GLU A 21 12.05 -3.19 -4.97
C GLU A 21 12.96 -2.03 -5.35
N ALA A 22 12.41 -0.96 -5.96
CA ALA A 22 13.18 0.21 -6.35
C ALA A 22 13.77 0.95 -5.13
N ILE A 23 13.04 1.04 -4.03
CA ILE A 23 13.53 1.61 -2.76
C ILE A 23 14.66 0.72 -2.21
N GLY A 24 14.46 -0.61 -2.18
CA GLY A 24 15.48 -1.55 -1.73
C GLY A 24 16.78 -1.45 -2.53
N GLN A 25 16.67 -1.37 -3.87
CA GLN A 25 17.82 -1.18 -4.73
C GLN A 25 18.53 0.16 -4.49
N SER A 26 17.77 1.23 -4.25
CA SER A 26 18.31 2.55 -3.91
C SER A 26 19.04 2.55 -2.56
N ALA A 27 18.51 1.82 -1.57
CA ALA A 27 19.13 1.64 -0.27
C ALA A 27 20.46 0.86 -0.41
N MET A 28 20.46 -0.25 -1.16
CA MET A 28 21.66 -1.05 -1.41
C MET A 28 22.76 -0.26 -2.12
N LYS A 29 22.43 0.60 -3.08
CA LYS A 29 23.38 1.51 -3.72
C LYS A 29 24.04 2.50 -2.73
N ARG A 30 23.42 2.72 -1.57
CA ARG A 30 23.94 3.56 -0.48
C ARG A 30 24.57 2.75 0.66
N GLY A 31 24.84 1.47 0.44
CA GLY A 31 25.52 0.61 1.42
C GLY A 31 24.59 0.05 2.51
N TRP A 32 23.27 -0.03 2.28
CA TRP A 32 22.33 -0.65 3.21
C TRP A 32 22.10 -2.12 2.87
N ASN A 33 21.81 -2.92 3.89
CA ASN A 33 21.16 -4.22 3.67
C ASN A 33 19.68 -4.00 3.38
N SER A 34 19.11 -4.72 2.41
CA SER A 34 17.70 -4.62 2.05
C SER A 34 17.00 -5.96 2.15
N TYR A 35 15.87 -5.96 2.85
CA TYR A 35 14.96 -7.09 3.00
C TYR A 35 13.55 -6.68 2.57
N ILE A 36 12.80 -7.62 1.95
CA ILE A 36 11.38 -7.45 1.64
C ILE A 36 10.62 -8.65 2.20
N ALA A 37 9.80 -8.41 3.24
CA ALA A 37 8.83 -9.38 3.73
C ALA A 37 7.55 -9.28 2.89
N TYR A 38 7.11 -10.43 2.32
CA TYR A 38 5.97 -10.45 1.39
C TYR A 38 5.02 -11.61 1.66
N GLY A 39 3.72 -11.37 1.40
CA GLY A 39 2.66 -12.34 1.68
C GLY A 39 2.23 -13.20 0.50
N ARG A 40 2.21 -12.67 -0.71
CA ARG A 40 1.54 -13.30 -1.86
C ARG A 40 2.48 -13.56 -3.04
N LYS A 41 2.43 -12.72 -4.06
CA LYS A 41 3.19 -12.90 -5.30
C LYS A 41 4.57 -12.26 -5.22
N MET A 42 5.52 -12.83 -5.91
CA MET A 42 6.88 -12.26 -6.06
C MET A 42 7.43 -12.56 -7.46
N THR A 43 8.35 -11.72 -7.88
CA THR A 43 9.30 -12.01 -8.97
C THR A 43 10.71 -11.85 -8.45
N THR A 44 11.72 -12.09 -9.29
CA THR A 44 13.12 -11.94 -8.92
C THR A 44 13.38 -10.57 -8.29
N SER A 45 14.01 -10.56 -7.12
CA SER A 45 14.35 -9.37 -6.35
C SER A 45 15.84 -9.35 -6.05
N LYS A 46 16.42 -8.15 -5.93
CA LYS A 46 17.78 -7.95 -5.43
C LYS A 46 17.85 -7.86 -3.91
N SER A 47 16.72 -7.56 -3.26
CA SER A 47 16.60 -7.61 -1.82
C SER A 47 16.49 -9.04 -1.29
N ASN A 48 16.88 -9.26 -0.04
CA ASN A 48 16.67 -10.53 0.65
C ASN A 48 15.16 -10.71 0.91
N LEU A 49 14.58 -11.80 0.41
CA LEU A 49 13.16 -12.05 0.51
C LEU A 49 12.80 -12.84 1.77
N VAL A 50 11.78 -12.38 2.49
CA VAL A 50 11.19 -13.07 3.66
C VAL A 50 9.73 -13.38 3.35
N LYS A 51 9.42 -14.65 3.15
CA LYS A 51 8.02 -15.09 2.92
C LYS A 51 7.24 -15.07 4.22
N VAL A 52 6.08 -14.42 4.23
CA VAL A 52 5.13 -14.39 5.36
C VAL A 52 4.00 -15.36 5.09
N GLY A 53 3.94 -16.42 5.90
CA GLY A 53 2.91 -17.44 5.78
C GLY A 53 2.96 -18.27 4.49
N SER A 54 1.96 -19.09 4.33
CA SER A 54 1.73 -19.98 3.19
C SER A 54 0.55 -19.52 2.34
N LYS A 55 0.32 -20.17 1.21
CA LYS A 55 -0.91 -19.95 0.42
C LYS A 55 -2.16 -20.30 1.23
N MET A 56 -2.09 -21.36 2.06
CA MET A 56 -3.21 -21.79 2.90
C MET A 56 -3.54 -20.73 3.96
N ASP A 57 -2.52 -20.13 4.61
CA ASP A 57 -2.74 -19.04 5.55
C ASP A 57 -3.49 -17.87 4.87
N ASN A 58 -3.13 -17.53 3.62
CA ASN A 58 -3.80 -16.49 2.87
C ASN A 58 -5.26 -16.83 2.55
N TYR A 59 -5.57 -18.08 2.19
CA TYR A 59 -6.95 -18.52 1.93
C TYR A 59 -7.80 -18.52 3.20
N ILE A 60 -7.26 -19.00 4.32
CA ILE A 60 -7.93 -18.95 5.62
C ILE A 60 -8.21 -17.51 6.01
N HIS A 61 -7.22 -16.63 5.88
CA HIS A 61 -7.38 -15.21 6.19
C HIS A 61 -8.44 -14.54 5.28
N PHE A 62 -8.44 -14.87 3.98
CA PHE A 62 -9.49 -14.43 3.06
C PHE A 62 -10.87 -14.86 3.53
N ALA A 63 -11.03 -16.12 3.95
CA ALA A 63 -12.30 -16.64 4.45
C ALA A 63 -12.75 -15.89 5.72
N TYR A 64 -11.85 -15.62 6.68
CA TYR A 64 -12.15 -14.82 7.86
C TYR A 64 -12.56 -13.39 7.50
N ASN A 65 -11.88 -12.75 6.54
CA ASN A 65 -12.28 -11.45 6.07
C ASN A 65 -13.65 -11.48 5.39
N TYR A 66 -13.87 -12.43 4.47
CA TYR A 66 -15.12 -12.53 3.71
C TYR A 66 -16.33 -12.81 4.60
N LEU A 67 -16.19 -13.70 5.57
CA LEU A 67 -17.29 -14.10 6.46
C LEU A 67 -17.49 -13.16 7.64
N LEU A 68 -16.41 -12.64 8.22
CA LEU A 68 -16.42 -11.96 9.50
C LEU A 68 -15.89 -10.51 9.46
N ASP A 69 -15.56 -9.97 8.29
CA ASP A 69 -14.96 -8.62 8.14
C ASP A 69 -13.71 -8.42 9.02
N MET A 70 -12.80 -9.43 8.99
CA MET A 70 -11.59 -9.48 9.81
C MET A 70 -10.30 -9.30 8.98
N GLU A 71 -10.32 -8.41 8.00
CA GLU A 71 -9.14 -8.14 7.19
C GLU A 71 -7.97 -7.61 8.02
N GLY A 72 -6.80 -8.23 7.83
CA GLY A 72 -5.59 -7.89 8.59
C GLY A 72 -5.63 -8.31 10.05
N ARG A 73 -6.60 -9.16 10.47
CA ARG A 73 -6.78 -9.64 11.84
C ARG A 73 -6.69 -11.16 11.97
N SER A 74 -6.11 -11.82 10.99
CA SER A 74 -5.84 -13.27 10.98
C SER A 74 -4.36 -13.51 10.59
N SER A 75 -3.95 -14.75 10.33
CA SER A 75 -2.54 -15.10 10.05
C SER A 75 -1.60 -14.91 11.25
N ASP A 76 -2.07 -15.19 12.46
CA ASP A 76 -1.33 -14.96 13.71
C ASP A 76 0.01 -15.69 13.75
N ARG A 77 0.01 -16.99 13.37
CA ARG A 77 1.23 -17.82 13.35
C ARG A 77 2.26 -17.25 12.39
N ALA A 78 1.82 -16.87 11.19
CA ALA A 78 2.69 -16.29 10.17
C ALA A 78 3.26 -14.94 10.62
N THR A 79 2.43 -14.09 11.26
CA THR A 79 2.87 -12.79 11.77
C THR A 79 3.83 -12.93 12.95
N LYS A 80 3.58 -13.85 13.88
CA LYS A 80 4.53 -14.14 14.97
C LYS A 80 5.87 -14.65 14.44
N ALA A 81 5.87 -15.45 13.36
CA ALA A 81 7.10 -15.86 12.67
C ALA A 81 7.83 -14.67 12.03
N LEU A 82 7.09 -13.74 11.40
CA LEU A 82 7.65 -12.50 10.87
C LEU A 82 8.27 -11.65 11.99
N VAL A 83 7.59 -11.49 13.12
CA VAL A 83 8.13 -10.74 14.28
C VAL A 83 9.46 -11.34 14.76
N ARG A 84 9.57 -12.67 14.87
CA ARG A 84 10.83 -13.33 15.19
C ARG A 84 11.92 -12.99 14.16
N ARG A 85 11.59 -13.02 12.86
CA ARG A 85 12.55 -12.63 11.81
C ARG A 85 12.97 -11.17 11.91
N ILE A 86 12.06 -10.26 12.26
CA ILE A 86 12.40 -8.84 12.50
C ILE A 86 13.40 -8.74 13.67
N THR A 87 13.18 -9.49 14.75
CA THR A 87 14.09 -9.52 15.92
C THR A 87 15.48 -10.09 15.57
N GLU A 88 15.55 -11.07 14.66
CA GLU A 88 16.83 -11.64 14.17
C GLU A 88 17.57 -10.69 13.22
N ILE A 89 16.83 -10.06 12.26
CA ILE A 89 17.39 -9.13 11.26
C ILE A 89 17.87 -7.84 11.93
N LYS A 90 17.20 -7.40 13.01
CA LYS A 90 17.48 -6.15 13.74
C LYS A 90 17.52 -4.94 12.78
N PRO A 91 16.45 -4.65 12.01
CA PRO A 91 16.47 -3.56 11.08
C PRO A 91 16.53 -2.20 11.80
N ASP A 92 17.25 -1.25 11.24
CA ASP A 92 17.24 0.14 11.68
C ASP A 92 15.93 0.84 11.29
N VAL A 93 15.37 0.44 10.14
CA VAL A 93 14.12 0.96 9.61
C VAL A 93 13.22 -0.18 9.16
N VAL A 94 11.97 -0.17 9.64
CA VAL A 94 10.87 -0.97 9.08
C VAL A 94 10.00 -0.07 8.22
N GLN A 95 9.97 -0.33 6.91
CA GLN A 95 9.08 0.39 6.00
C GLN A 95 7.86 -0.46 5.65
N LEU A 96 6.69 0.08 5.94
CA LEU A 96 5.41 -0.53 5.61
C LEU A 96 4.88 0.03 4.30
N HIS A 97 4.31 -0.82 3.47
CA HIS A 97 3.52 -0.48 2.29
C HIS A 97 2.09 -0.99 2.47
N ASN A 98 1.60 -1.83 1.55
CA ASN A 98 0.30 -2.48 1.71
C ASN A 98 0.45 -3.70 2.62
N ILE A 99 0.09 -3.52 3.89
CA ILE A 99 0.11 -4.59 4.91
C ILE A 99 -1.25 -5.29 5.06
N HIS A 100 -2.23 -4.92 4.26
CA HIS A 100 -3.52 -5.57 4.07
C HIS A 100 -3.44 -6.69 3.01
N ASP A 101 -4.59 -7.25 2.59
CA ASP A 101 -4.70 -8.28 1.56
C ASP A 101 -4.30 -9.69 2.03
N HIS A 102 -4.72 -10.05 3.24
CA HIS A 102 -4.82 -11.41 3.76
C HIS A 102 -3.51 -12.16 3.98
N PHE A 103 -2.45 -11.52 4.48
CA PHE A 103 -1.19 -12.23 4.71
C PHE A 103 -0.57 -12.02 6.10
N LEU A 104 -0.95 -10.98 6.82
CA LEU A 104 -0.45 -10.72 8.16
C LEU A 104 -1.53 -10.15 9.10
N ASN A 105 -1.32 -10.30 10.40
CA ASN A 105 -2.14 -9.68 11.44
C ASN A 105 -1.46 -8.37 11.87
N TYR A 106 -2.08 -7.23 11.49
CA TYR A 106 -1.52 -5.91 11.83
C TYR A 106 -1.51 -5.64 13.33
N ALA A 107 -2.43 -6.23 14.10
CA ALA A 107 -2.44 -6.02 15.55
C ALA A 107 -1.16 -6.59 16.19
N ILE A 108 -0.82 -7.84 15.89
CA ILE A 108 0.40 -8.49 16.38
C ILE A 108 1.65 -7.73 15.93
N LEU A 109 1.67 -7.27 14.67
CA LEU A 109 2.82 -6.51 14.15
C LEU A 109 2.97 -5.18 14.91
N PHE A 110 1.89 -4.41 15.08
CA PHE A 110 1.96 -3.10 15.76
C PHE A 110 2.12 -3.22 17.27
N GLU A 111 1.61 -4.27 17.92
CA GLU A 111 1.93 -4.57 19.32
C GLU A 111 3.44 -4.72 19.52
N TYR A 112 4.12 -5.43 18.62
CA TYR A 112 5.58 -5.55 18.63
C TYR A 112 6.26 -4.20 18.33
N LEU A 113 5.90 -3.51 17.24
CA LEU A 113 6.53 -2.24 16.86
C LEU A 113 6.37 -1.16 17.94
N ASN A 114 5.24 -1.16 18.66
CA ASN A 114 4.98 -0.23 19.78
C ASN A 114 5.88 -0.46 21.00
N GLN A 115 6.56 -1.60 21.09
CA GLN A 115 7.47 -1.97 22.17
C GLN A 115 8.96 -1.79 21.77
N THR A 116 9.22 -1.31 20.56
CA THR A 116 10.57 -1.14 20.02
C THR A 116 10.87 0.31 19.70
N GLU A 117 12.16 0.66 19.61
CA GLU A 117 12.65 1.96 19.15
C GLU A 117 12.95 1.97 17.64
N ILE A 118 12.57 0.92 16.91
CA ILE A 118 12.77 0.83 15.47
C ILE A 118 12.03 1.97 14.77
N GLN A 119 12.69 2.66 13.83
CA GLN A 119 12.03 3.68 13.02
C GLN A 119 11.04 3.03 12.06
N VAL A 120 9.79 3.44 12.11
CA VAL A 120 8.73 2.93 11.23
C VAL A 120 8.35 3.98 10.22
N VAL A 121 8.49 3.66 8.95
CA VAL A 121 8.07 4.50 7.83
C VAL A 121 6.90 3.80 7.15
N TRP A 122 5.74 4.44 7.00
CA TRP A 122 4.61 3.83 6.33
C TRP A 122 4.20 4.62 5.08
N THR A 123 4.48 4.04 3.92
CA THR A 123 4.09 4.61 2.62
C THR A 123 2.63 4.29 2.33
N PHE A 124 1.79 5.32 2.24
CA PHE A 124 0.36 5.17 1.97
C PHE A 124 0.08 5.21 0.47
N HIS A 125 -0.37 4.07 -0.05
CA HIS A 125 -0.80 3.90 -1.43
C HIS A 125 -2.33 3.94 -1.58
N ASP A 126 -3.06 3.77 -0.49
CA ASP A 126 -4.51 3.80 -0.39
C ASP A 126 -4.96 4.26 1.00
N CYS A 127 -6.27 4.25 1.26
CA CYS A 127 -6.87 4.80 2.48
C CYS A 127 -7.10 3.75 3.58
N TRP A 128 -6.70 2.50 3.38
CA TRP A 128 -7.00 1.40 4.31
C TRP A 128 -6.50 1.66 5.74
N ALA A 129 -5.35 2.28 5.89
CA ALA A 129 -4.71 2.48 7.19
C ALA A 129 -5.57 3.29 8.17
N PHE A 130 -6.35 4.25 7.69
CA PHE A 130 -7.16 5.13 8.53
C PHE A 130 -8.68 4.98 8.35
N THR A 131 -9.12 3.90 7.71
CA THR A 131 -10.53 3.52 7.56
C THR A 131 -10.85 2.23 8.32
N GLY A 132 -12.12 1.86 8.43
CA GLY A 132 -12.53 0.57 9.00
C GLY A 132 -12.04 -0.62 8.18
N HIS A 133 -12.24 -0.58 6.86
CA HIS A 133 -11.78 -1.61 5.92
C HIS A 133 -11.65 -1.11 4.47
N CYS A 134 -12.05 0.13 4.16
CA CYS A 134 -12.07 0.62 2.79
C CYS A 134 -10.67 1.02 2.31
N TYR A 135 -10.32 0.62 1.10
CA TYR A 135 -9.16 1.15 0.38
C TYR A 135 -9.47 2.50 -0.29
N HIS A 136 -10.72 2.67 -0.73
CA HIS A 136 -11.25 3.86 -1.38
C HIS A 136 -12.67 4.13 -0.90
N PHE A 137 -13.01 5.38 -0.67
CA PHE A 137 -14.33 5.80 -0.17
C PHE A 137 -14.92 6.99 -0.94
N VAL A 138 -14.18 7.50 -1.94
CA VAL A 138 -14.58 8.72 -2.68
C VAL A 138 -15.90 8.53 -3.43
N GLN A 139 -16.12 7.37 -4.04
CA GLN A 139 -17.37 7.08 -4.76
C GLN A 139 -18.61 7.08 -3.88
N GLN A 140 -18.47 6.67 -2.62
CA GLN A 140 -19.55 6.65 -1.64
C GLN A 140 -19.70 7.99 -0.92
N ASN A 141 -18.86 8.98 -1.24
CA ASN A 141 -18.76 10.27 -0.55
C ASN A 141 -18.79 10.11 0.98
N CYS A 142 -18.07 9.09 1.48
CA CYS A 142 -18.08 8.72 2.88
C CYS A 142 -17.07 9.55 3.66
N MET A 143 -17.50 10.22 4.71
CA MET A 143 -16.65 11.05 5.58
C MET A 143 -16.49 10.47 7.01
N LYS A 144 -17.07 9.31 7.30
CA LYS A 144 -17.06 8.69 8.64
C LYS A 144 -15.66 8.39 9.15
N TRP A 145 -14.73 8.08 8.26
CA TRP A 145 -13.33 7.80 8.60
C TRP A 145 -12.61 8.96 9.32
N GLN A 146 -13.15 10.18 9.26
CA GLN A 146 -12.59 11.33 9.97
C GLN A 146 -12.87 11.28 11.47
N THR A 147 -13.97 10.69 11.86
CA THR A 147 -14.42 10.60 13.25
C THR A 147 -14.47 9.17 13.75
N GLU A 148 -15.37 8.37 13.22
CA GLU A 148 -15.53 6.95 13.54
C GLU A 148 -16.27 6.22 12.40
N CYS A 149 -15.66 5.16 11.85
CA CYS A 149 -16.33 4.25 10.91
C CYS A 149 -17.44 3.46 11.62
N GLY A 150 -18.40 2.97 10.85
CA GLY A 150 -19.51 2.12 11.30
C GLY A 150 -20.68 2.22 10.34
N LYS A 151 -21.57 1.21 10.33
CA LYS A 151 -22.66 1.08 9.37
C LYS A 151 -22.17 1.34 7.95
N CYS A 152 -21.16 0.55 7.54
CA CYS A 152 -20.43 0.80 6.29
C CYS A 152 -21.24 0.36 5.07
N VAL A 153 -21.32 1.22 4.05
CA VAL A 153 -21.97 0.88 2.77
C VAL A 153 -21.14 -0.09 1.93
N GLN A 154 -19.84 -0.19 2.21
CA GLN A 154 -18.91 -1.15 1.59
C GLN A 154 -18.68 -2.38 2.47
N ARG A 155 -19.57 -2.65 3.42
CA ARG A 155 -19.45 -3.78 4.32
C ARG A 155 -19.37 -5.11 3.57
N ASN A 156 -18.76 -6.09 4.21
CA ASN A 156 -18.83 -7.47 3.79
C ASN A 156 -20.27 -7.99 3.78
N ARG A 157 -20.51 -9.08 3.01
CA ARG A 157 -21.84 -9.62 2.77
C ARG A 157 -22.60 -9.98 4.06
N PHE A 158 -21.88 -10.46 5.10
CA PHE A 158 -22.51 -11.05 6.28
C PHE A 158 -22.39 -10.18 7.53
N VAL A 159 -21.23 -9.56 7.76
CA VAL A 159 -20.91 -8.83 9.00
C VAL A 159 -20.32 -7.46 8.64
N ASP A 160 -20.58 -6.48 9.47
CA ASP A 160 -19.95 -5.15 9.41
C ASP A 160 -19.19 -4.91 10.72
N ARG A 161 -17.86 -5.07 10.67
CA ARG A 161 -16.95 -4.72 11.76
C ARG A 161 -16.18 -3.45 11.48
N SER A 162 -16.64 -2.62 10.57
CA SER A 162 -15.93 -1.39 10.21
C SER A 162 -15.65 -0.48 11.41
N ARG A 163 -16.55 -0.44 12.40
CA ARG A 163 -16.34 0.30 13.65
C ARG A 163 -15.22 -0.32 14.50
N GLU A 164 -15.30 -1.61 14.74
CA GLU A 164 -14.31 -2.35 15.54
C GLU A 164 -12.91 -2.27 14.91
N ASN A 165 -12.84 -2.50 13.60
CA ASN A 165 -11.59 -2.42 12.84
C ASN A 165 -10.98 -1.00 12.89
N PHE A 166 -11.82 0.03 12.76
CA PHE A 166 -11.40 1.43 12.87
C PHE A 166 -10.84 1.74 14.25
N LEU A 167 -11.55 1.38 15.31
CA LEU A 167 -11.13 1.63 16.70
C LEU A 167 -9.84 0.87 17.04
N LEU A 168 -9.71 -0.37 16.59
CA LEU A 168 -8.50 -1.16 16.79
C LEU A 168 -7.29 -0.53 16.07
N LYS A 169 -7.44 -0.16 14.80
CA LYS A 169 -6.39 0.56 14.06
C LYS A 169 -6.01 1.86 14.74
N LYS A 170 -7.00 2.67 15.12
CA LYS A 170 -6.79 3.92 15.85
C LYS A 170 -5.98 3.69 17.12
N SER A 171 -6.34 2.70 17.93
CA SER A 171 -5.67 2.42 19.19
C SER A 171 -4.21 1.96 19.01
N LEU A 172 -3.93 1.16 17.98
CA LEU A 172 -2.61 0.59 17.73
C LEU A 172 -1.67 1.57 17.00
N PHE A 173 -2.16 2.17 15.92
CA PHE A 173 -1.31 3.01 15.05
C PHE A 173 -1.01 4.36 15.70
N SER A 174 -1.95 4.92 16.48
CA SER A 174 -1.69 6.16 17.21
C SER A 174 -0.64 5.99 18.32
N LYS A 175 -0.50 4.79 18.89
CA LYS A 175 0.53 4.49 19.91
C LYS A 175 1.94 4.42 19.36
N CYS A 176 2.13 4.12 18.08
CA CYS A 176 3.44 3.95 17.47
C CYS A 176 4.20 5.29 17.43
N LYS A 177 5.07 5.53 18.42
CA LYS A 177 5.77 6.82 18.59
C LYS A 177 6.71 7.13 17.43
N ASN A 178 7.42 6.13 16.92
CA ASN A 178 8.45 6.25 15.90
C ASN A 178 7.88 6.12 14.47
N LEU A 179 6.56 6.34 14.29
CA LEU A 179 5.88 6.23 13.01
C LEU A 179 5.95 7.55 12.23
N THR A 180 6.55 7.50 11.05
CA THR A 180 6.45 8.52 10.01
C THR A 180 5.55 8.02 8.89
N ILE A 181 4.55 8.79 8.51
CA ILE A 181 3.63 8.50 7.42
C ILE A 181 4.12 9.19 6.15
N VAL A 182 4.21 8.45 5.07
CA VAL A 182 4.67 8.93 3.76
C VAL A 182 3.54 8.78 2.74
N PRO A 183 2.66 9.79 2.60
CA PRO A 183 1.66 9.81 1.53
C PRO A 183 2.35 9.97 0.16
N CYS A 184 1.89 9.21 -0.84
CA CYS A 184 2.44 9.29 -2.21
C CYS A 184 1.92 10.48 -3.04
N SER A 185 1.07 11.33 -2.46
CA SER A 185 0.51 12.54 -3.10
C SER A 185 0.03 13.56 -2.08
N ASP A 186 -0.08 14.82 -2.53
CA ASP A 186 -0.63 15.91 -1.71
C ASP A 186 -2.10 15.63 -1.34
N TRP A 187 -2.86 15.03 -2.25
CA TRP A 187 -4.24 14.59 -1.98
C TRP A 187 -4.29 13.58 -0.84
N MET A 188 -3.47 12.52 -0.86
CA MET A 188 -3.41 11.54 0.22
C MET A 188 -2.98 12.19 1.54
N SER A 189 -2.01 13.11 1.50
CA SER A 189 -1.58 13.89 2.66
C SER A 189 -2.74 14.69 3.28
N SER A 190 -3.57 15.32 2.44
CA SER A 190 -4.73 16.08 2.90
C SER A 190 -5.77 15.21 3.62
N LEU A 191 -5.90 13.93 3.23
CA LEU A 191 -6.75 12.96 3.91
C LEU A 191 -6.14 12.52 5.25
N VAL A 192 -4.86 12.16 5.27
CA VAL A 192 -4.17 11.75 6.51
C VAL A 192 -4.28 12.83 7.58
N LYS A 193 -4.11 14.11 7.23
CA LYS A 193 -4.25 15.26 8.12
C LYS A 193 -5.66 15.45 8.72
N LYS A 194 -6.67 14.80 8.13
CA LYS A 194 -8.06 14.79 8.64
C LYS A 194 -8.42 13.50 9.37
N SER A 195 -7.51 12.53 9.41
CA SER A 195 -7.72 11.23 10.05
C SER A 195 -7.23 11.21 11.50
N PHE A 196 -7.43 10.09 12.19
CA PHE A 196 -6.86 9.88 13.54
C PHE A 196 -5.33 9.82 13.57
N LEU A 197 -4.66 9.85 12.41
CA LEU A 197 -3.20 9.85 12.27
C LEU A 197 -2.64 11.26 12.06
N LYS A 198 -3.45 12.31 12.16
CA LYS A 198 -3.09 13.72 11.90
C LYS A 198 -1.89 14.22 12.72
N ASP A 199 -1.70 13.68 13.93
CA ASP A 199 -0.64 14.09 14.85
C ASP A 199 0.69 13.33 14.64
N LYS A 200 0.75 12.43 13.66
CA LYS A 200 1.99 11.76 13.27
C LYS A 200 2.84 12.67 12.37
N ARG A 201 4.14 12.39 12.32
CA ARG A 201 5.01 13.01 11.32
C ARG A 201 4.53 12.60 9.92
N ILE A 202 4.29 13.57 9.04
CA ILE A 202 3.78 13.35 7.69
C ILE A 202 4.75 14.01 6.71
N GLU A 203 5.34 13.20 5.82
CA GLU A 203 6.27 13.64 4.78
C GLU A 203 5.77 13.18 3.42
N VAL A 204 5.46 14.11 2.51
CA VAL A 204 4.97 13.74 1.18
C VAL A 204 6.14 13.34 0.29
N ILE A 205 6.15 12.07 -0.15
CA ILE A 205 7.13 11.59 -1.14
C ILE A 205 6.35 10.94 -2.28
N LYS A 206 6.42 11.56 -3.46
CA LYS A 206 5.75 11.07 -4.66
C LYS A 206 6.45 9.82 -5.19
N ASN A 207 5.67 8.89 -5.76
CA ASN A 207 6.24 7.71 -6.38
C ASN A 207 7.13 8.10 -7.56
N GLY A 208 8.33 7.53 -7.60
CA GLY A 208 9.27 7.69 -8.71
C GLY A 208 8.98 6.73 -9.86
N VAL A 209 9.58 7.00 -11.01
CA VAL A 209 9.61 6.12 -12.17
C VAL A 209 11.06 5.87 -12.59
N ASP A 210 11.31 4.73 -13.20
CA ASP A 210 12.63 4.39 -13.73
C ASP A 210 12.88 5.17 -15.02
N LEU A 211 13.73 6.20 -14.96
CA LEU A 211 14.10 7.02 -16.10
C LEU A 211 14.98 6.29 -17.14
N SER A 212 15.52 5.11 -16.81
CA SER A 212 16.19 4.27 -17.81
C SER A 212 15.19 3.60 -18.76
N VAL A 213 13.98 3.35 -18.29
CA VAL A 213 12.86 2.78 -19.05
C VAL A 213 11.97 3.87 -19.64
N PHE A 214 11.60 4.87 -18.83
CA PHE A 214 10.73 5.98 -19.25
C PHE A 214 11.57 7.17 -19.70
N LYS A 215 12.06 7.09 -20.93
CA LYS A 215 12.85 8.16 -21.55
C LYS A 215 11.97 9.07 -22.40
N GLN A 216 12.22 10.38 -22.32
CA GLN A 216 11.64 11.30 -23.28
C GLN A 216 12.29 11.02 -24.66
N THR A 217 11.50 10.59 -25.62
CA THR A 217 11.96 10.45 -26.99
C THR A 217 12.10 11.85 -27.57
N THR A 218 13.32 12.33 -27.76
CA THR A 218 13.58 13.54 -28.53
C THR A 218 13.36 13.22 -30.00
N SER A 219 12.12 13.04 -30.40
CA SER A 219 11.78 13.11 -31.82
C SER A 219 11.82 14.59 -32.20
N ASN A 220 12.82 14.99 -32.96
CA ASN A 220 12.91 16.27 -33.64
C ASN A 220 11.84 16.44 -34.75
N THR A 221 10.60 16.07 -34.42
CA THR A 221 9.47 16.45 -35.27
C THR A 221 8.95 17.78 -34.75
N GLN A 222 9.58 18.87 -35.11
CA GLN A 222 8.99 20.19 -35.27
C GLN A 222 7.88 20.10 -36.33
N SER A 223 6.84 19.34 -36.06
CA SER A 223 5.61 19.38 -36.84
C SER A 223 4.61 20.22 -36.04
N SER A 224 4.25 21.33 -36.65
CA SER A 224 3.28 22.32 -36.18
C SER A 224 2.12 21.68 -35.38
N PRO A 225 1.79 22.19 -34.18
CA PRO A 225 0.77 21.61 -33.29
C PRO A 225 -0.65 21.66 -33.85
N LEU A 226 -0.89 22.42 -34.90
CA LEU A 226 -2.23 22.83 -35.33
C LEU A 226 -3.04 21.79 -36.12
N ASN A 227 -2.44 20.67 -36.55
CA ASN A 227 -3.15 19.69 -37.40
C ASN A 227 -3.06 18.23 -36.93
N ARG A 228 -2.69 17.95 -35.68
CA ARG A 228 -2.71 16.59 -35.15
C ARG A 228 -3.86 16.40 -34.15
N PRO A 229 -4.64 15.32 -34.26
CA PRO A 229 -5.64 15.02 -33.24
C PRO A 229 -4.97 14.81 -31.89
N PHE A 230 -5.58 15.36 -30.83
CA PHE A 230 -5.16 15.09 -29.46
C PHE A 230 -5.22 13.59 -29.19
N ARG A 231 -4.14 13.03 -28.64
CA ARG A 231 -4.10 11.63 -28.19
C ARG A 231 -4.21 11.60 -26.68
N ILE A 232 -5.26 10.96 -26.17
CA ILE A 232 -5.43 10.69 -24.74
C ILE A 232 -5.01 9.25 -24.50
N ILE A 233 -4.03 9.04 -23.60
CA ILE A 233 -3.58 7.73 -23.20
C ILE A 233 -4.03 7.51 -21.76
N ALA A 234 -4.74 6.41 -21.52
CA ALA A 234 -5.11 5.96 -20.19
C ALA A 234 -4.63 4.53 -19.97
N VAL A 235 -4.00 4.27 -18.83
CA VAL A 235 -3.43 2.97 -18.49
C VAL A 235 -4.04 2.47 -17.19
N SER A 236 -4.56 1.25 -17.20
CA SER A 236 -5.06 0.59 -16.00
C SER A 236 -4.91 -0.91 -16.10
N ASN A 237 -4.50 -1.55 -14.98
CA ASN A 237 -4.47 -3.02 -14.89
C ASN A 237 -5.88 -3.63 -15.01
N VAL A 238 -6.85 -3.02 -14.33
CA VAL A 238 -8.28 -3.38 -14.41
C VAL A 238 -9.07 -2.09 -14.50
N TRP A 239 -9.92 -1.98 -15.51
CA TRP A 239 -10.82 -0.85 -15.68
C TRP A 239 -12.05 -1.01 -14.79
N MET A 240 -12.30 -0.01 -13.98
CA MET A 240 -13.49 0.11 -13.14
C MET A 240 -14.11 1.51 -13.33
N ALA A 241 -15.39 1.67 -13.02
CA ALA A 241 -16.12 2.93 -13.22
C ALA A 241 -15.39 4.15 -12.61
N TYR A 242 -14.80 3.99 -11.43
CA TYR A 242 -14.07 5.06 -10.75
C TYR A 242 -12.72 5.44 -11.39
N LYS A 243 -12.23 4.66 -12.35
CA LYS A 243 -11.00 4.97 -13.09
C LYS A 243 -11.25 5.83 -14.34
N GLY A 244 -12.48 6.31 -14.50
CA GLY A 244 -12.82 7.30 -15.53
C GLY A 244 -12.96 6.73 -16.94
N LEU A 245 -13.12 5.41 -17.13
CA LEU A 245 -13.27 4.81 -18.44
C LEU A 245 -14.41 5.47 -19.23
N ASN A 246 -15.58 5.63 -18.59
CA ASN A 246 -16.75 6.27 -19.23
C ASN A 246 -16.51 7.75 -19.62
N SER A 247 -15.69 8.46 -18.82
CA SER A 247 -15.31 9.84 -19.13
C SER A 247 -14.32 9.90 -20.29
N THR A 248 -13.42 8.93 -20.37
CA THR A 248 -12.42 8.80 -21.44
C THR A 248 -13.09 8.35 -22.75
N CYS A 249 -14.09 7.45 -22.68
CA CYS A 249 -14.84 6.95 -23.86
C CYS A 249 -15.73 7.99 -24.53
N LYS A 250 -16.05 9.08 -23.86
CA LYS A 250 -16.76 10.21 -24.48
C LYS A 250 -15.89 11.03 -25.46
N CYS A 251 -14.59 10.81 -25.44
CA CYS A 251 -13.66 11.37 -26.42
C CYS A 251 -13.60 10.43 -27.64
N ASN A 252 -14.00 10.89 -28.80
CA ASN A 252 -14.34 10.14 -30.02
C ASN A 252 -13.30 9.21 -30.67
N ARG A 253 -12.13 8.93 -30.08
CA ARG A 253 -11.17 7.90 -30.52
C ARG A 253 -10.34 7.39 -29.34
N ILE A 254 -10.58 6.17 -28.92
CA ILE A 254 -9.78 5.49 -27.89
C ILE A 254 -9.03 4.34 -28.54
N LEU A 255 -7.71 4.35 -28.36
CA LEU A 255 -6.88 3.16 -28.55
C LEU A 255 -6.69 2.52 -27.15
N ILE A 256 -7.36 1.40 -26.89
CA ILE A 256 -7.18 0.61 -25.68
C ILE A 256 -6.06 -0.39 -25.98
N ASN A 257 -4.88 -0.16 -25.44
CA ASN A 257 -3.83 -1.17 -25.40
C ASN A 257 -3.83 -1.80 -24.01
N ASN A 258 -4.20 -3.06 -23.93
CA ASN A 258 -3.97 -3.89 -22.77
C ASN A 258 -2.46 -4.22 -22.70
N LEU A 259 -1.77 -3.57 -21.78
CA LEU A 259 -0.41 -3.97 -21.41
C LEU A 259 -0.51 -5.04 -20.32
N PHE A 260 -0.22 -6.29 -20.69
CA PHE A 260 -0.10 -7.44 -19.80
C PHE A 260 1.25 -7.44 -19.07
#